data_d769f6ab41b8972860a065f91d31c820
#
_entry.id   d769f6ab41b8972860a065f91d31c820
#
_cell.length_a   1.000
_cell.length_b   1.000
_cell.length_c   1.000
_cell.angle_alpha   90.00
_cell.angle_beta   90.00
_cell.angle_gamma   90.00
#
_symmetry.space_group_name_H-M   'P 1'
#
loop_
_entity.id
_entity.type
_entity.pdbx_description
1 polymer ?
#
loop_
_entity_poly.entity_id
_entity_poly.type
_entity_poly.pdbx_seq_one_letter_code
_entity_poly.pdbx_strand_id
1 'polypeptide(L)'
;MMSSSKFDYLLIGVKEYLHSKKKYPYPDLLHQGMNNLSLEITKTVSFPKTMRGFLKLLEEPVKDYLPTNWIPSEFDRDFGLLDMGSFSEEANDYLMEILLTKDGILQSFSTIFKQLEIDNQKFIRILNRLRKAYTEDEPEKAQEVYVKVRRFVIENQYATIEDIRKTFRRIEYVSIEEIGELYEDCEENRDYWYCDRCGILTEKNGQLKGLKPRLCGNHHQDLNYVHKVTSKNGLVRIKEGIRQRVCFPGMPELNLYSALEKLKTEHSEYLKDIRLYPGLDRYDIQLRFTDETVWAIDFKDVRNPYKLAKDLNGLYGEGNLRYDQSFYVISDRCVDIYPEYTKIVKEEAKKLPKQTQVVSDQFFQEQVMEKITQLQKGGNV
;
A
#
# COMPACT_ATOMS: atom_id res chain seq x y z
N MET A 1 -0.67 28.97 -11.63
CA MET A 1 -0.11 27.80 -12.34
C MET A 1 1.23 27.46 -11.66
N MET A 2 1.27 26.42 -10.83
CA MET A 2 2.57 25.91 -10.36
C MET A 2 3.25 25.22 -11.54
N SER A 3 4.43 25.67 -11.92
CA SER A 3 5.28 25.08 -12.94
C SER A 3 5.54 23.63 -12.55
N SER A 4 5.22 22.68 -13.44
CA SER A 4 5.64 21.29 -13.27
C SER A 4 7.15 21.28 -13.09
N SER A 5 7.64 20.62 -12.06
CA SER A 5 9.07 20.62 -11.80
C SER A 5 9.81 19.77 -12.84
N LYS A 6 11.06 20.09 -13.12
CA LYS A 6 11.91 19.27 -14.00
C LYS A 6 12.01 17.83 -13.50
N PHE A 7 11.91 17.64 -12.19
CA PHE A 7 11.85 16.35 -11.53
C PHE A 7 10.60 15.56 -11.94
N ASP A 8 9.42 16.22 -11.98
CA ASP A 8 8.17 15.57 -12.36
C ASP A 8 8.24 15.06 -13.81
N TYR A 9 8.77 15.86 -14.73
CA TYR A 9 8.94 15.41 -16.12
C TYR A 9 9.85 14.19 -16.26
N LEU A 10 10.98 14.19 -15.54
CA LEU A 10 11.89 13.06 -15.53
C LEU A 10 11.20 11.82 -14.99
N LEU A 11 10.55 11.95 -13.85
CA LEU A 11 9.89 10.85 -13.14
C LEU A 11 8.79 10.20 -14.01
N ILE A 12 7.92 11.03 -14.59
CA ILE A 12 6.82 10.57 -15.45
C ILE A 12 7.37 9.90 -16.71
N GLY A 13 8.31 10.54 -17.37
CA GLY A 13 8.92 10.00 -18.58
C GLY A 13 9.61 8.66 -18.36
N VAL A 14 10.26 8.46 -17.22
CA VAL A 14 10.85 7.17 -16.83
C VAL A 14 9.75 6.11 -16.62
N LYS A 15 8.66 6.47 -15.93
CA LYS A 15 7.53 5.57 -15.73
C LYS A 15 6.90 5.13 -17.04
N GLU A 16 6.65 6.07 -17.96
CA GLU A 16 6.13 5.78 -19.29
C GLU A 16 7.05 4.84 -20.07
N TYR A 17 8.35 5.12 -20.05
CA TYR A 17 9.34 4.27 -20.72
C TYR A 17 9.34 2.84 -20.21
N LEU A 18 9.28 2.66 -18.89
CA LEU A 18 9.28 1.33 -18.30
C LEU A 18 8.05 0.51 -18.70
N HIS A 19 6.89 1.15 -18.82
CA HIS A 19 5.63 0.49 -19.20
C HIS A 19 5.43 0.35 -20.72
N SER A 20 6.16 1.12 -21.53
CA SER A 20 6.03 1.03 -22.99
C SER A 20 6.50 -0.30 -23.54
N LYS A 21 5.68 -0.93 -24.39
CA LYS A 21 6.08 -2.11 -25.18
C LYS A 21 7.15 -1.75 -26.22
N LYS A 22 7.02 -0.57 -26.82
CA LYS A 22 8.01 -0.02 -27.77
C LYS A 22 8.97 0.88 -27.00
N LYS A 23 10.24 0.56 -27.04
CA LYS A 23 11.28 1.33 -26.34
C LYS A 23 11.80 2.54 -27.13
N TYR A 24 11.44 2.64 -28.39
CA TYR A 24 11.83 3.75 -29.26
C TYR A 24 10.67 4.09 -30.20
N PRO A 25 10.37 5.38 -30.48
CA PRO A 25 10.99 6.56 -29.87
C PRO A 25 10.74 6.65 -28.37
N TYR A 26 11.61 7.34 -27.66
CA TYR A 26 11.43 7.57 -26.22
C TYR A 26 10.20 8.45 -25.97
N PRO A 27 9.49 8.27 -24.84
CA PRO A 27 8.42 9.18 -24.45
C PRO A 27 8.92 10.63 -24.39
N ASP A 28 8.08 11.58 -24.80
CA ASP A 28 8.47 13.00 -24.90
C ASP A 28 8.94 13.56 -23.54
N LEU A 29 8.26 13.19 -22.47
CA LEU A 29 8.64 13.63 -21.13
C LEU A 29 9.97 13.02 -20.67
N LEU A 30 10.26 11.78 -21.06
CA LEU A 30 11.58 11.20 -20.81
C LEU A 30 12.67 11.95 -21.56
N HIS A 31 12.42 12.26 -22.83
CA HIS A 31 13.36 13.00 -23.65
C HIS A 31 13.63 14.41 -23.07
N GLN A 32 12.58 15.12 -22.63
CA GLN A 32 12.72 16.40 -21.95
C GLN A 32 13.48 16.27 -20.64
N GLY A 33 13.14 15.29 -19.81
CA GLY A 33 13.81 15.01 -18.54
C GLY A 33 15.30 14.71 -18.73
N MET A 34 15.65 13.87 -19.69
CA MET A 34 17.03 13.55 -20.04
C MET A 34 17.81 14.77 -20.52
N ASN A 35 17.22 15.58 -21.41
CA ASN A 35 17.86 16.80 -21.93
C ASN A 35 18.11 17.79 -20.80
N ASN A 36 17.12 18.05 -19.95
CA ASN A 36 17.27 18.94 -18.82
C ASN A 36 18.38 18.44 -17.88
N LEU A 37 18.39 17.13 -17.57
CA LEU A 37 19.38 16.54 -16.70
C LEU A 37 20.79 16.62 -17.31
N SER A 38 20.94 16.36 -18.60
CA SER A 38 22.24 16.42 -19.27
C SER A 38 22.91 17.81 -19.22
N LEU A 39 22.09 18.87 -19.12
CA LEU A 39 22.57 20.27 -19.00
C LEU A 39 22.95 20.64 -17.56
N GLU A 40 22.33 20.02 -16.57
CA GLU A 40 22.44 20.43 -15.18
C GLU A 40 23.06 19.37 -14.25
N ILE A 41 23.35 18.17 -14.77
CA ILE A 41 23.99 17.12 -13.97
C ILE A 41 25.30 17.64 -13.36
N THR A 42 25.53 17.30 -12.10
CA THR A 42 26.68 17.81 -11.34
C THR A 42 27.98 17.45 -12.02
N LYS A 43 29.02 18.30 -11.90
CA LYS A 43 30.33 18.09 -12.51
C LYS A 43 31.04 16.79 -12.07
N THR A 44 30.53 16.15 -11.05
CA THR A 44 31.05 14.89 -10.48
C THR A 44 30.52 13.64 -11.19
N VAL A 45 29.41 13.73 -11.92
CA VAL A 45 28.78 12.61 -12.61
C VAL A 45 28.66 12.92 -14.09
N SER A 46 29.20 12.07 -14.96
CA SER A 46 29.03 12.21 -16.39
C SER A 46 27.68 11.66 -16.86
N PHE A 47 26.96 12.41 -17.71
CA PHE A 47 25.69 11.92 -18.28
C PHE A 47 25.93 10.64 -19.10
N PRO A 48 25.14 9.56 -18.83
CA PRO A 48 25.34 8.28 -19.49
C PRO A 48 25.08 8.33 -20.99
N LYS A 49 25.96 7.71 -21.78
CA LYS A 49 25.85 7.66 -23.26
C LYS A 49 24.81 6.67 -23.77
N THR A 50 24.30 5.78 -22.93
CA THR A 50 23.34 4.73 -23.31
C THR A 50 22.15 4.73 -22.38
N MET A 51 20.99 4.30 -22.88
CA MET A 51 19.79 4.13 -22.07
C MET A 51 20.01 3.16 -20.90
N ARG A 52 20.76 2.07 -21.11
CA ARG A 52 21.11 1.14 -20.02
C ARG A 52 21.91 1.82 -18.91
N GLY A 53 22.90 2.64 -19.30
CA GLY A 53 23.67 3.42 -18.34
C GLY A 53 22.81 4.46 -17.62
N PHE A 54 21.88 5.10 -18.35
CA PHE A 54 20.93 6.05 -17.78
C PHE A 54 20.02 5.39 -16.74
N LEU A 55 19.41 4.24 -17.06
CA LEU A 55 18.57 3.51 -16.11
C LEU A 55 19.37 3.07 -14.87
N LYS A 56 20.65 2.69 -15.04
CA LYS A 56 21.52 2.36 -13.91
C LYS A 56 21.82 3.59 -13.03
N LEU A 57 22.02 4.77 -13.62
CA LEU A 57 22.16 6.01 -12.86
C LEU A 57 20.93 6.32 -12.02
N LEU A 58 19.72 6.02 -12.54
CA LEU A 58 18.47 6.24 -11.81
C LEU A 58 18.27 5.28 -10.62
N GLU A 59 19.09 4.24 -10.48
CA GLU A 59 19.12 3.37 -9.31
C GLU A 59 19.95 3.93 -8.15
N GLU A 60 20.84 4.89 -8.43
CA GLU A 60 21.63 5.58 -7.41
C GLU A 60 20.75 6.62 -6.66
N PRO A 61 21.11 7.01 -5.42
CA PRO A 61 20.41 8.05 -4.69
C PRO A 61 20.30 9.35 -5.50
N VAL A 62 19.10 9.96 -5.53
CA VAL A 62 18.89 11.15 -6.36
C VAL A 62 19.79 12.32 -5.97
N LYS A 63 20.22 12.41 -4.71
CA LYS A 63 21.17 13.43 -4.23
C LYS A 63 22.53 13.38 -4.94
N ASP A 64 22.91 12.21 -5.48
CA ASP A 64 24.24 12.00 -6.07
C ASP A 64 24.32 12.49 -7.51
N TYR A 65 23.16 12.65 -8.21
CA TYR A 65 23.15 13.04 -9.61
C TYR A 65 22.16 14.16 -9.97
N LEU A 66 21.13 14.43 -9.14
CA LEU A 66 20.19 15.51 -9.39
C LEU A 66 20.60 16.82 -8.72
N PRO A 67 20.41 17.97 -9.37
CA PRO A 67 20.52 19.27 -8.71
C PRO A 67 19.57 19.35 -7.50
N THR A 68 20.05 19.90 -6.39
CA THR A 68 19.28 19.97 -5.14
C THR A 68 17.93 20.69 -5.30
N ASN A 69 17.86 21.69 -6.19
CA ASN A 69 16.65 22.45 -6.47
C ASN A 69 15.62 21.69 -7.35
N TRP A 70 15.99 20.54 -7.89
CA TRP A 70 15.03 19.67 -8.59
C TRP A 70 14.29 18.76 -7.65
N ILE A 71 14.95 18.33 -6.57
CA ILE A 71 14.43 17.31 -5.66
C ILE A 71 13.38 17.97 -4.76
N PRO A 72 12.10 17.55 -4.86
CA PRO A 72 11.06 18.05 -3.97
C PRO A 72 11.37 17.72 -2.51
N SER A 73 10.88 18.56 -1.59
CA SER A 73 11.06 18.34 -0.15
C SER A 73 10.39 17.06 0.34
N GLU A 74 9.38 16.63 -0.39
CA GLU A 74 8.55 15.44 -0.12
C GLU A 74 9.25 14.14 -0.58
N PHE A 75 10.26 14.23 -1.47
CA PHE A 75 11.02 13.08 -1.95
C PHE A 75 12.27 12.85 -1.12
N ASP A 76 12.47 11.61 -0.66
CA ASP A 76 13.68 11.26 0.09
C ASP A 76 14.90 11.17 -0.85
N ARG A 77 15.89 12.01 -0.56
CA ARG A 77 17.09 12.19 -1.38
C ARG A 77 18.05 11.01 -1.38
N ASP A 78 17.88 10.12 -0.40
CA ASP A 78 18.73 8.93 -0.24
C ASP A 78 18.23 7.74 -1.08
N PHE A 79 17.13 7.92 -1.84
CA PHE A 79 16.57 6.89 -2.72
C PHE A 79 16.76 7.22 -4.19
N GLY A 80 16.84 6.15 -5.00
CA GLY A 80 16.85 6.22 -6.46
C GLY A 80 15.43 6.29 -7.04
N LEU A 81 15.32 6.74 -8.28
CA LEU A 81 14.05 6.67 -9.02
C LEU A 81 13.70 5.24 -9.42
N LEU A 82 14.71 4.39 -9.57
CA LEU A 82 14.56 2.98 -9.88
C LEU A 82 15.13 2.11 -8.76
N ASP A 83 14.58 0.90 -8.67
CA ASP A 83 15.08 -0.16 -7.83
C ASP A 83 15.06 -1.47 -8.62
N MET A 84 16.23 -2.09 -8.81
CA MET A 84 16.40 -3.32 -9.59
C MET A 84 15.73 -3.26 -10.98
N GLY A 85 15.84 -2.12 -11.65
CA GLY A 85 15.26 -1.85 -12.98
C GLY A 85 13.74 -1.68 -12.99
N SER A 86 13.11 -1.56 -11.84
CA SER A 86 11.68 -1.22 -11.67
C SER A 86 11.56 0.18 -11.05
N PHE A 87 10.39 0.79 -11.17
CA PHE A 87 10.14 2.07 -10.52
C PHE A 87 10.19 1.88 -9.00
N SER A 88 10.96 2.72 -8.29
CA SER A 88 11.12 2.58 -6.85
C SER A 88 9.82 2.87 -6.11
N GLU A 89 9.71 2.38 -4.89
CA GLU A 89 8.56 2.66 -4.03
C GLU A 89 8.41 4.16 -3.78
N GLU A 90 9.51 4.82 -3.43
CA GLU A 90 9.57 6.26 -3.18
C GLU A 90 9.09 7.07 -4.39
N ALA A 91 9.56 6.68 -5.58
CA ALA A 91 9.15 7.32 -6.82
C ALA A 91 7.68 7.05 -7.16
N ASN A 92 7.14 5.86 -6.86
CA ASN A 92 5.73 5.57 -7.03
C ASN A 92 4.86 6.40 -6.09
N ASP A 93 5.21 6.45 -4.81
CA ASP A 93 4.45 7.16 -3.79
C ASP A 93 4.41 8.66 -4.10
N TYR A 94 5.56 9.26 -4.42
CA TYR A 94 5.63 10.65 -4.84
C TYR A 94 4.79 10.93 -6.08
N LEU A 95 4.88 10.06 -7.09
CA LEU A 95 4.12 10.23 -8.32
C LEU A 95 2.61 10.17 -8.08
N MET A 96 2.15 9.26 -7.22
CA MET A 96 0.73 9.15 -6.88
C MET A 96 0.22 10.40 -6.15
N GLU A 97 1.04 11.00 -5.30
CA GLU A 97 0.71 12.25 -4.61
C GLU A 97 0.55 13.43 -5.59
N ILE A 98 1.48 13.56 -6.56
CA ILE A 98 1.37 14.58 -7.61
C ILE A 98 0.07 14.42 -8.40
N LEU A 99 -0.29 13.18 -8.75
CA LEU A 99 -1.48 12.88 -9.54
C LEU A 99 -2.78 13.25 -8.80
N LEU A 100 -2.78 13.15 -7.46
CA LEU A 100 -3.94 13.49 -6.65
C LEU A 100 -4.09 15.00 -6.40
N THR A 101 -2.98 15.74 -6.35
CA THR A 101 -2.97 17.14 -5.89
C THR A 101 -2.97 18.17 -7.02
N LYS A 102 -2.63 17.77 -8.26
CA LYS A 102 -2.47 18.72 -9.39
C LYS A 102 -3.49 18.45 -10.50
N ASP A 103 -4.70 18.99 -10.37
CA ASP A 103 -5.83 18.85 -11.33
C ASP A 103 -5.48 19.16 -12.80
N GLY A 104 -4.51 20.01 -13.08
CA GLY A 104 -4.12 20.40 -14.44
C GLY A 104 -3.17 19.43 -15.15
N ILE A 105 -2.50 18.55 -14.41
CA ILE A 105 -1.49 17.64 -14.95
C ILE A 105 -2.13 16.34 -15.49
N LEU A 106 -3.27 15.93 -14.96
CA LEU A 106 -4.02 14.73 -15.39
C LEU A 106 -4.35 14.72 -16.90
N GLN A 107 -4.49 15.87 -17.55
CA GLN A 107 -4.79 15.94 -18.98
C GLN A 107 -3.62 15.57 -19.89
N SER A 108 -2.39 15.67 -19.40
CA SER A 108 -1.15 15.36 -20.16
C SER A 108 -0.55 13.99 -19.83
N PHE A 109 -1.11 13.27 -18.84
CA PHE A 109 -0.58 11.96 -18.44
C PHE A 109 -0.97 10.83 -19.38
N SER A 110 -0.07 9.85 -19.44
CA SER A 110 -0.25 8.65 -20.23
C SER A 110 -1.53 7.90 -19.87
N THR A 111 -2.05 7.17 -20.84
CA THR A 111 -3.23 6.30 -20.66
C THR A 111 -3.11 5.34 -19.50
N ILE A 112 -1.89 4.98 -19.08
CA ILE A 112 -1.62 4.08 -17.96
C ILE A 112 -2.08 4.66 -16.62
N PHE A 113 -1.72 5.93 -16.33
CA PHE A 113 -2.12 6.58 -15.08
C PHE A 113 -3.62 6.81 -15.00
N LYS A 114 -4.22 7.23 -16.12
CA LYS A 114 -5.68 7.34 -16.20
C LYS A 114 -6.34 6.00 -15.91
N GLN A 115 -5.78 4.90 -16.40
CA GLN A 115 -6.33 3.58 -16.16
C GLN A 115 -6.20 3.17 -14.68
N LEU A 116 -5.07 3.41 -14.03
CA LEU A 116 -4.89 3.13 -12.60
C LEU A 116 -5.92 3.87 -11.74
N GLU A 117 -6.19 5.13 -12.06
CA GLU A 117 -7.18 5.93 -11.34
C GLU A 117 -8.61 5.45 -11.64
N ILE A 118 -8.93 5.14 -12.90
CA ILE A 118 -10.23 4.56 -13.29
C ILE A 118 -10.48 3.25 -12.52
N ASP A 119 -9.46 2.40 -12.41
CA ASP A 119 -9.58 1.14 -11.68
C ASP A 119 -9.86 1.38 -10.19
N ASN A 120 -9.10 2.30 -9.57
CA ASN A 120 -9.29 2.66 -8.17
C ASN A 120 -10.68 3.25 -7.91
N GLN A 121 -11.20 4.10 -8.81
CA GLN A 121 -12.53 4.69 -8.68
C GLN A 121 -13.65 3.65 -8.64
N LYS A 122 -13.46 2.46 -9.20
CA LYS A 122 -14.43 1.37 -9.09
C LYS A 122 -14.59 0.91 -7.65
N PHE A 123 -13.48 0.70 -6.94
CA PHE A 123 -13.51 0.34 -5.52
C PHE A 123 -14.07 1.48 -4.65
N ILE A 124 -13.68 2.73 -4.94
CA ILE A 124 -14.19 3.92 -4.22
C ILE A 124 -15.71 4.05 -4.37
N ARG A 125 -16.31 3.73 -5.52
CA ARG A 125 -17.77 3.74 -5.70
C ARG A 125 -18.47 2.76 -4.75
N ILE A 126 -17.93 1.54 -4.62
CA ILE A 126 -18.43 0.55 -3.66
C ILE A 126 -18.35 1.11 -2.24
N LEU A 127 -17.19 1.63 -1.85
CA LEU A 127 -16.97 2.21 -0.53
C LEU A 127 -17.95 3.38 -0.23
N ASN A 128 -18.16 4.29 -1.18
CA ASN A 128 -19.07 5.42 -1.00
C ASN A 128 -20.52 4.98 -0.85
N ARG A 129 -20.96 3.94 -1.58
CA ARG A 129 -22.30 3.37 -1.41
C ARG A 129 -22.46 2.75 -0.02
N LEU A 130 -21.46 1.99 0.44
CA LEU A 130 -21.48 1.40 1.77
C LEU A 130 -21.43 2.47 2.87
N ARG A 131 -20.67 3.56 2.68
CA ARG A 131 -20.69 4.71 3.60
C ARG A 131 -22.07 5.35 3.70
N LYS A 132 -22.77 5.47 2.58
CA LYS A 132 -24.15 5.95 2.59
C LYS A 132 -25.06 5.01 3.37
N ALA A 133 -25.04 3.71 3.08
CA ALA A 133 -25.81 2.71 3.81
C ALA A 133 -25.48 2.67 5.31
N TYR A 134 -24.21 2.84 5.67
CA TYR A 134 -23.74 2.91 7.05
C TYR A 134 -24.35 4.07 7.83
N THR A 135 -24.54 5.22 7.18
CA THR A 135 -25.06 6.45 7.84
C THR A 135 -26.58 6.53 7.83
N GLU A 136 -27.24 5.96 6.82
CA GLU A 136 -28.68 6.18 6.58
C GLU A 136 -29.56 4.98 6.99
N ASP A 137 -29.06 3.72 6.84
CA ASP A 137 -29.92 2.55 6.95
C ASP A 137 -29.44 1.53 8.01
N GLU A 138 -28.41 0.75 7.68
CA GLU A 138 -28.02 -0.45 8.43
C GLU A 138 -26.49 -0.47 8.65
N PRO A 139 -25.96 0.24 9.67
CA PRO A 139 -24.51 0.39 9.86
C PRO A 139 -23.76 -0.94 10.03
N GLU A 140 -24.30 -1.87 10.79
CA GLU A 140 -23.62 -3.17 11.02
C GLU A 140 -23.53 -3.99 9.75
N LYS A 141 -24.58 -4.01 8.94
CA LYS A 141 -24.63 -4.75 7.68
C LYS A 141 -23.73 -4.12 6.61
N ALA A 142 -23.70 -2.80 6.51
CA ALA A 142 -22.79 -2.10 5.63
C ALA A 142 -21.32 -2.36 6.02
N GLN A 143 -21.03 -2.41 7.32
CA GLN A 143 -19.73 -2.77 7.87
C GLN A 143 -19.32 -4.20 7.49
N GLU A 144 -20.21 -5.18 7.68
CA GLU A 144 -19.94 -6.57 7.31
C GLU A 144 -19.65 -6.73 5.83
N VAL A 145 -20.45 -6.06 4.97
CA VAL A 145 -20.24 -6.08 3.53
C VAL A 145 -18.91 -5.45 3.14
N TYR A 146 -18.55 -4.31 3.76
CA TYR A 146 -17.27 -3.66 3.49
C TYR A 146 -16.08 -4.56 3.84
N VAL A 147 -16.07 -5.10 5.05
CA VAL A 147 -15.01 -6.01 5.50
C VAL A 147 -14.90 -7.20 4.55
N LYS A 148 -16.03 -7.80 4.17
CA LYS A 148 -16.05 -8.95 3.27
C LYS A 148 -15.49 -8.61 1.88
N VAL A 149 -15.88 -7.48 1.30
CA VAL A 149 -15.38 -7.05 -0.02
C VAL A 149 -13.90 -6.72 0.04
N ARG A 150 -13.48 -5.86 0.98
CA ARG A 150 -12.07 -5.43 1.10
C ARG A 150 -11.16 -6.63 1.36
N ARG A 151 -11.51 -7.47 2.33
CA ARG A 151 -10.76 -8.67 2.65
C ARG A 151 -10.66 -9.62 1.45
N PHE A 152 -11.77 -9.85 0.74
CA PHE A 152 -11.76 -10.72 -0.44
C PHE A 152 -10.80 -10.23 -1.51
N VAL A 153 -10.81 -8.96 -1.86
CA VAL A 153 -9.91 -8.44 -2.92
C VAL A 153 -8.44 -8.44 -2.50
N ILE A 154 -8.14 -8.29 -1.21
CA ILE A 154 -6.76 -8.37 -0.70
C ILE A 154 -6.26 -9.82 -0.74
N GLU A 155 -7.06 -10.76 -0.24
CA GLU A 155 -6.69 -12.19 -0.13
C GLU A 155 -6.76 -12.92 -1.48
N ASN A 156 -7.61 -12.47 -2.41
CA ASN A 156 -7.87 -13.14 -3.69
C ASN A 156 -7.49 -12.27 -4.88
N GLN A 157 -6.20 -11.85 -4.94
CA GLN A 157 -5.70 -11.06 -6.07
C GLN A 157 -5.72 -11.84 -7.40
N TYR A 158 -5.71 -13.18 -7.35
CA TYR A 158 -6.19 -14.07 -8.39
C TYR A 158 -7.44 -14.78 -7.87
N ALA A 159 -8.49 -14.83 -8.67
CA ALA A 159 -9.75 -15.51 -8.37
C ALA A 159 -10.34 -16.13 -9.63
N THR A 160 -11.32 -17.00 -9.48
CA THR A 160 -12.19 -17.38 -10.60
C THR A 160 -13.50 -16.60 -10.53
N ILE A 161 -14.14 -16.41 -11.68
CA ILE A 161 -15.49 -15.81 -11.73
C ILE A 161 -16.46 -16.61 -10.85
N GLU A 162 -16.27 -17.92 -10.74
CA GLU A 162 -17.06 -18.80 -9.88
C GLU A 162 -16.83 -18.49 -8.38
N ASP A 163 -15.60 -18.26 -7.95
CA ASP A 163 -15.28 -17.89 -6.56
C ASP A 163 -15.95 -16.57 -6.19
N ILE A 164 -15.91 -15.57 -7.08
CA ILE A 164 -16.59 -14.30 -6.90
C ILE A 164 -18.11 -14.53 -6.75
N ARG A 165 -18.72 -15.28 -7.66
CA ARG A 165 -20.16 -15.59 -7.61
C ARG A 165 -20.54 -16.32 -6.34
N LYS A 166 -19.77 -17.35 -5.95
CA LYS A 166 -20.03 -18.14 -4.74
C LYS A 166 -19.95 -17.28 -3.48
N THR A 167 -18.91 -16.43 -3.38
CA THR A 167 -18.67 -15.58 -2.22
C THR A 167 -19.72 -14.49 -2.06
N PHE A 168 -20.17 -13.88 -3.17
CA PHE A 168 -21.04 -12.71 -3.16
C PHE A 168 -22.50 -12.98 -3.59
N ARG A 169 -22.91 -14.23 -3.69
CA ARG A 169 -24.24 -14.63 -4.18
C ARG A 169 -25.42 -14.00 -3.44
N ARG A 170 -25.25 -13.64 -2.17
CA ARG A 170 -26.32 -13.10 -1.30
C ARG A 170 -25.87 -11.86 -0.57
N ILE A 171 -25.04 -11.06 -1.22
CA ILE A 171 -24.56 -9.82 -0.61
C ILE A 171 -25.53 -8.69 -0.97
N GLU A 172 -25.75 -7.78 -0.02
CA GLU A 172 -26.52 -6.58 -0.24
C GLU A 172 -25.60 -5.39 -0.54
N TYR A 173 -26.14 -4.31 -1.07
CA TYR A 173 -25.45 -3.06 -1.41
C TYR A 173 -24.40 -3.15 -2.52
N VAL A 174 -23.94 -4.32 -2.92
CA VAL A 174 -22.92 -4.51 -3.95
C VAL A 174 -23.32 -5.67 -4.85
N SER A 175 -23.19 -5.51 -6.16
CA SER A 175 -23.49 -6.60 -7.09
C SER A 175 -22.27 -7.47 -7.41
N ILE A 176 -22.50 -8.68 -7.88
CA ILE A 176 -21.43 -9.59 -8.33
C ILE A 176 -20.66 -8.97 -9.50
N GLU A 177 -21.38 -8.28 -10.38
CA GLU A 177 -20.82 -7.59 -11.55
C GLU A 177 -19.86 -6.48 -11.12
N GLU A 178 -20.23 -5.69 -10.12
CA GLU A 178 -19.36 -4.63 -9.58
C GLU A 178 -18.08 -5.20 -8.96
N ILE A 179 -18.17 -6.34 -8.25
CA ILE A 179 -16.97 -7.03 -7.76
C ILE A 179 -16.14 -7.57 -8.94
N GLY A 180 -16.80 -8.16 -9.95
CA GLY A 180 -16.13 -8.63 -11.17
C GLY A 180 -15.41 -7.51 -11.91
N GLU A 181 -15.94 -6.28 -11.91
CA GLU A 181 -15.28 -5.12 -12.51
C GLU A 181 -13.96 -4.70 -11.84
N LEU A 182 -13.70 -5.15 -10.61
CA LEU A 182 -12.42 -4.93 -9.93
C LEU A 182 -11.30 -5.80 -10.52
N TYR A 183 -11.65 -6.81 -11.29
CA TYR A 183 -10.75 -7.79 -11.88
C TYR A 183 -10.63 -7.59 -13.39
N GLU A 184 -9.61 -8.18 -13.97
CA GLU A 184 -9.38 -8.31 -15.42
C GLU A 184 -9.05 -9.76 -15.77
N ASP A 185 -9.36 -10.17 -17.00
CA ASP A 185 -9.13 -11.53 -17.46
C ASP A 185 -7.63 -11.85 -17.52
N CYS A 186 -7.29 -13.07 -17.13
CA CYS A 186 -5.97 -13.63 -17.33
C CYS A 186 -5.85 -14.26 -18.73
N GLU A 187 -4.69 -14.16 -19.35
CA GLU A 187 -4.40 -14.82 -20.62
C GLU A 187 -4.43 -16.34 -20.42
N GLU A 188 -5.11 -17.06 -21.30
CA GLU A 188 -5.14 -18.52 -21.26
C GLU A 188 -3.75 -19.12 -21.50
N ASN A 189 -3.50 -20.26 -20.87
CA ASN A 189 -2.24 -21.02 -21.02
C ASN A 189 -0.98 -20.26 -20.62
N ARG A 190 -1.12 -19.22 -19.78
CA ARG A 190 0.00 -18.48 -19.21
C ARG A 190 0.18 -18.84 -17.75
N ASP A 191 1.43 -18.96 -17.34
CA ASP A 191 1.79 -19.11 -15.94
C ASP A 191 1.78 -17.77 -15.24
N TYR A 192 1.20 -17.74 -14.03
CA TYR A 192 1.18 -16.60 -13.14
C TYR A 192 1.82 -16.97 -11.82
N TRP A 193 2.28 -15.98 -11.09
CA TRP A 193 2.96 -16.18 -9.83
C TRP A 193 2.39 -15.27 -8.75
N TYR A 194 2.37 -15.77 -7.54
CA TYR A 194 1.86 -15.07 -6.37
C TYR A 194 2.81 -15.27 -5.18
N CYS A 195 2.99 -14.23 -4.38
CA CYS A 195 3.74 -14.25 -3.14
C CYS A 195 2.81 -13.92 -1.97
N ASP A 196 2.79 -14.75 -0.94
CA ASP A 196 1.94 -14.54 0.25
C ASP A 196 2.25 -13.24 0.99
N ARG A 197 3.44 -12.66 0.77
CA ARG A 197 3.88 -11.43 1.44
C ARG A 197 3.65 -10.16 0.65
N CYS A 198 3.66 -10.21 -0.68
CA CYS A 198 3.57 -9.01 -1.51
C CYS A 198 2.58 -9.13 -2.69
N GLY A 199 1.84 -10.22 -2.78
CA GLY A 199 0.79 -10.41 -3.79
C GLY A 199 1.32 -10.86 -5.15
N ILE A 200 0.66 -10.39 -6.21
CA ILE A 200 0.96 -10.75 -7.60
C ILE A 200 2.42 -10.47 -7.95
N LEU A 201 3.07 -11.46 -8.56
CA LEU A 201 4.41 -11.33 -9.12
C LEU A 201 4.37 -11.23 -10.64
N THR A 202 5.28 -10.44 -11.19
CA THR A 202 5.48 -10.31 -12.63
C THR A 202 6.78 -11.01 -13.00
N GLU A 203 6.72 -11.95 -13.96
CA GLU A 203 7.91 -12.56 -14.51
C GLU A 203 8.52 -11.67 -15.60
N LYS A 204 9.79 -11.33 -15.44
CA LYS A 204 10.55 -10.55 -16.42
C LYS A 204 11.97 -11.10 -16.54
N ASN A 205 12.34 -11.55 -17.73
CA ASN A 205 13.67 -12.12 -18.00
C ASN A 205 14.04 -13.30 -17.06
N GLY A 206 13.08 -14.16 -16.74
CA GLY A 206 13.27 -15.31 -15.83
C GLY A 206 13.34 -14.92 -14.34
N GLN A 207 13.09 -13.66 -13.99
CA GLN A 207 13.04 -13.20 -12.61
C GLN A 207 11.61 -12.85 -12.22
N LEU A 208 11.20 -13.27 -11.02
CA LEU A 208 9.92 -12.91 -10.43
C LEU A 208 10.07 -11.61 -9.63
N LYS A 209 9.25 -10.61 -9.95
CA LYS A 209 9.27 -9.30 -9.30
C LYS A 209 7.91 -8.99 -8.71
N GLY A 210 7.89 -8.62 -7.44
CA GLY A 210 6.72 -8.05 -6.76
C GLY A 210 6.54 -6.57 -7.08
N LEU A 211 5.48 -5.99 -6.58
CA LEU A 211 5.22 -4.55 -6.69
C LEU A 211 6.31 -3.74 -5.97
N LYS A 212 6.76 -4.23 -4.84
CA LYS A 212 7.84 -3.65 -4.03
C LYS A 212 8.96 -4.68 -3.84
N PRO A 213 9.93 -4.77 -4.76
CA PRO A 213 10.96 -5.83 -4.75
C PRO A 213 11.78 -5.91 -3.45
N ARG A 214 11.97 -4.78 -2.76
CA ARG A 214 12.74 -4.74 -1.50
C ARG A 214 12.04 -5.39 -0.31
N LEU A 215 10.72 -5.64 -0.39
CA LEU A 215 9.97 -6.24 0.71
C LEU A 215 10.27 -7.71 0.93
N CYS A 216 10.38 -8.45 -0.16
CA CYS A 216 10.58 -9.88 -0.13
C CYS A 216 11.99 -10.28 -0.60
N GLY A 217 12.81 -9.29 -0.97
CA GLY A 217 14.07 -9.56 -1.65
C GLY A 217 13.85 -10.17 -3.04
N ASN A 218 14.75 -11.04 -3.46
CA ASN A 218 14.59 -11.78 -4.72
C ASN A 218 13.55 -12.87 -4.54
N HIS A 219 12.55 -12.90 -5.44
CA HIS A 219 11.57 -13.98 -5.49
C HIS A 219 12.12 -15.11 -6.35
N HIS A 220 12.18 -16.30 -5.78
CA HIS A 220 12.52 -17.53 -6.47
C HIS A 220 11.34 -18.50 -6.41
N GLN A 221 11.21 -19.36 -7.41
CA GLN A 221 10.09 -20.30 -7.51
C GLN A 221 10.10 -21.40 -6.42
N ASP A 222 11.23 -21.62 -5.79
CA ASP A 222 11.45 -22.59 -4.71
C ASP A 222 11.18 -22.03 -3.31
N LEU A 223 10.84 -20.74 -3.18
CA LEU A 223 10.49 -20.17 -1.90
C LEU A 223 9.09 -20.61 -1.45
N ASN A 224 8.96 -21.01 -0.20
CA ASN A 224 7.72 -21.56 0.39
C ASN A 224 6.50 -20.63 0.31
N TYR A 225 6.73 -19.33 0.17
CA TYR A 225 5.70 -18.30 0.07
C TYR A 225 5.47 -17.79 -1.35
N VAL A 226 6.08 -18.44 -2.35
CA VAL A 226 5.87 -18.14 -3.77
C VAL A 226 5.14 -19.30 -4.42
N HIS A 227 3.98 -19.00 -5.03
CA HIS A 227 3.10 -19.99 -5.60
C HIS A 227 2.90 -19.75 -7.08
N LYS A 228 2.88 -20.84 -7.84
CA LYS A 228 2.45 -20.82 -9.24
C LYS A 228 0.92 -20.87 -9.29
N VAL A 229 0.33 -19.90 -9.98
CA VAL A 229 -1.11 -19.87 -10.27
C VAL A 229 -1.31 -20.38 -11.69
N THR A 230 -1.89 -21.58 -11.81
CA THR A 230 -2.20 -22.15 -13.12
C THR A 230 -3.45 -21.50 -13.70
N SER A 231 -3.36 -20.98 -14.91
CA SER A 231 -4.52 -20.45 -15.63
C SER A 231 -5.56 -21.55 -15.85
N LYS A 232 -6.74 -21.37 -15.24
CA LYS A 232 -7.94 -22.17 -15.46
C LYS A 232 -8.97 -21.29 -16.16
N ASN A 233 -9.93 -21.92 -16.85
CA ASN A 233 -11.05 -21.17 -17.44
C ASN A 233 -11.70 -20.25 -16.40
N GLY A 234 -11.85 -18.96 -16.75
CA GLY A 234 -12.43 -17.96 -15.88
C GLY A 234 -11.50 -17.43 -14.77
N LEU A 235 -10.17 -17.69 -14.88
CA LEU A 235 -9.20 -17.04 -13.99
C LEU A 235 -9.13 -15.55 -14.30
N VAL A 236 -9.27 -14.74 -13.26
CA VAL A 236 -9.16 -13.28 -13.31
C VAL A 236 -8.13 -12.82 -12.29
N ARG A 237 -7.53 -11.67 -12.52
CA ARG A 237 -6.62 -11.02 -11.56
C ARG A 237 -7.12 -9.63 -11.20
N ILE A 238 -6.81 -9.20 -10.00
CA ILE A 238 -7.15 -7.85 -9.56
C ILE A 238 -6.48 -6.81 -10.46
N LYS A 239 -7.20 -5.75 -10.80
CA LYS A 239 -6.68 -4.64 -11.61
C LYS A 239 -5.58 -3.90 -10.89
N GLU A 240 -4.62 -3.41 -11.66
CA GLU A 240 -3.38 -2.82 -11.14
C GLU A 240 -3.64 -1.64 -10.19
N GLY A 241 -4.59 -0.74 -10.51
CA GLY A 241 -4.91 0.40 -9.65
C GLY A 241 -5.43 -0.01 -8.27
N ILE A 242 -6.23 -1.08 -8.22
CA ILE A 242 -6.76 -1.62 -6.96
C ILE A 242 -5.66 -2.39 -6.22
N ARG A 243 -4.84 -3.15 -6.95
CA ARG A 243 -3.69 -3.85 -6.37
C ARG A 243 -2.79 -2.89 -5.61
N GLN A 244 -2.46 -1.75 -6.21
CA GLN A 244 -1.55 -0.76 -5.61
C GLN A 244 -2.15 -0.03 -4.41
N ARG A 245 -3.45 0.30 -4.46
CA ARG A 245 -4.08 1.18 -3.47
C ARG A 245 -4.87 0.47 -2.38
N VAL A 246 -5.30 -0.77 -2.63
CA VAL A 246 -6.13 -1.54 -1.70
C VAL A 246 -5.43 -2.81 -1.25
N CYS A 247 -4.99 -3.64 -2.21
CA CYS A 247 -4.44 -4.95 -1.85
C CYS A 247 -3.08 -4.82 -1.19
N PHE A 248 -2.18 -4.06 -1.78
CA PHE A 248 -0.81 -3.98 -1.30
C PHE A 248 -0.70 -3.39 0.12
N PRO A 249 -1.31 -2.23 0.44
CA PRO A 249 -1.31 -1.73 1.82
C PRO A 249 -2.13 -2.62 2.76
N GLY A 250 -3.19 -3.28 2.28
CA GLY A 250 -4.06 -4.13 3.09
C GLY A 250 -3.46 -5.48 3.48
N MET A 251 -2.45 -5.99 2.75
CA MET A 251 -1.82 -7.28 3.11
C MET A 251 -1.18 -7.27 4.50
N PRO A 252 -0.33 -6.30 4.88
CA PRO A 252 0.23 -6.26 6.21
C PRO A 252 -0.82 -5.99 7.30
N GLU A 253 -1.87 -5.21 7.03
CA GLU A 253 -3.01 -5.03 7.93
C GLU A 253 -3.68 -6.37 8.26
N LEU A 254 -3.96 -7.20 7.23
CA LEU A 254 -4.54 -8.53 7.42
C LEU A 254 -3.60 -9.52 8.08
N ASN A 255 -2.29 -9.39 7.88
CA ASN A 255 -1.30 -10.21 8.57
C ASN A 255 -1.32 -9.92 10.08
N LEU A 256 -1.31 -8.65 10.48
CA LEU A 256 -1.47 -8.25 11.87
C LEU A 256 -2.82 -8.74 12.43
N TYR A 257 -3.92 -8.50 11.71
CA TYR A 257 -5.24 -8.97 12.10
C TYR A 257 -5.25 -10.49 12.35
N SER A 258 -4.65 -11.27 11.45
CA SER A 258 -4.57 -12.74 11.57
C SER A 258 -3.72 -13.18 12.77
N ALA A 259 -2.65 -12.46 13.10
CA ALA A 259 -1.85 -12.71 14.30
C ALA A 259 -2.67 -12.43 15.57
N LEU A 260 -3.41 -11.33 15.61
CA LEU A 260 -4.28 -10.97 16.72
C LEU A 260 -5.45 -11.96 16.90
N GLU A 261 -6.04 -12.48 15.81
CA GLU A 261 -7.08 -13.52 15.86
C GLU A 261 -6.54 -14.83 16.48
N LYS A 262 -5.29 -15.18 16.22
CA LYS A 262 -4.64 -16.31 16.89
C LYS A 262 -4.52 -16.06 18.39
N LEU A 263 -4.02 -14.87 18.79
CA LEU A 263 -3.94 -14.48 20.19
C LEU A 263 -5.31 -14.48 20.86
N LYS A 264 -6.36 -14.02 20.20
CA LYS A 264 -7.73 -14.09 20.71
C LYS A 264 -8.18 -15.55 20.93
N THR A 265 -7.85 -16.43 20.01
CA THR A 265 -8.19 -17.86 20.14
C THR A 265 -7.50 -18.50 21.35
N GLU A 266 -6.24 -18.14 21.60
CA GLU A 266 -5.42 -18.65 22.70
C GLU A 266 -5.79 -18.01 24.06
N HIS A 267 -6.28 -16.77 24.05
CA HIS A 267 -6.54 -15.94 25.23
C HIS A 267 -7.95 -15.33 25.24
N SER A 268 -8.96 -16.07 24.81
CA SER A 268 -10.35 -15.60 24.69
C SER A 268 -10.96 -15.11 26.03
N GLU A 269 -10.40 -15.53 27.16
CA GLU A 269 -10.79 -15.08 28.50
C GLU A 269 -10.39 -13.62 28.77
N TYR A 270 -9.47 -13.05 28.00
CA TYR A 270 -8.92 -11.70 28.22
C TYR A 270 -9.10 -10.77 27.02
N LEU A 271 -9.09 -11.30 25.79
CA LEU A 271 -9.33 -10.55 24.56
C LEU A 271 -10.74 -10.87 24.03
N LYS A 272 -11.68 -9.98 24.33
CA LYS A 272 -13.13 -10.16 24.11
C LYS A 272 -13.51 -10.12 22.65
N ASP A 273 -13.00 -9.11 21.91
CA ASP A 273 -13.38 -8.88 20.53
C ASP A 273 -12.26 -8.22 19.71
N ILE A 274 -12.22 -8.55 18.42
CA ILE A 274 -11.37 -7.92 17.42
C ILE A 274 -12.25 -7.54 16.22
N ARG A 275 -12.24 -6.27 15.84
CA ARG A 275 -12.96 -5.75 14.67
C ARG A 275 -12.01 -5.24 13.62
N LEU A 276 -12.18 -5.70 12.40
CA LEU A 276 -11.43 -5.26 11.24
C LEU A 276 -12.16 -4.09 10.55
N TYR A 277 -11.41 -3.05 10.17
CA TYR A 277 -11.90 -1.86 9.45
C TYR A 277 -13.13 -1.18 10.08
N PRO A 278 -13.17 -0.94 11.40
CA PRO A 278 -14.37 -0.40 12.05
C PRO A 278 -14.75 0.96 11.50
N GLY A 279 -16.06 1.21 11.40
CA GLY A 279 -16.61 2.45 10.84
C GLY A 279 -16.29 2.64 9.36
N LEU A 280 -16.21 1.55 8.59
CA LEU A 280 -15.80 1.55 7.19
C LEU A 280 -14.42 2.20 6.99
N ASP A 281 -13.44 1.65 7.69
CA ASP A 281 -12.04 2.06 7.55
C ASP A 281 -11.71 3.42 8.18
N ARG A 282 -12.28 3.70 9.35
CA ARG A 282 -11.88 4.88 10.15
C ARG A 282 -10.51 4.67 10.81
N TYR A 283 -10.18 3.44 11.09
CA TYR A 283 -8.89 2.88 11.43
C TYR A 283 -8.93 1.37 11.14
N ASP A 284 -7.79 0.69 11.15
CA ASP A 284 -7.71 -0.66 10.59
C ASP A 284 -8.27 -1.74 11.52
N ILE A 285 -7.91 -1.72 12.82
CA ILE A 285 -8.28 -2.75 13.78
C ILE A 285 -8.71 -2.13 15.10
N GLN A 286 -9.75 -2.70 15.72
CA GLN A 286 -10.17 -2.40 17.09
C GLN A 286 -10.03 -3.67 17.95
N LEU A 287 -9.36 -3.54 19.09
CA LEU A 287 -9.31 -4.58 20.12
C LEU A 287 -10.18 -4.17 21.29
N ARG A 288 -10.96 -5.11 21.83
CA ARG A 288 -11.68 -4.95 23.09
C ARG A 288 -11.26 -6.03 24.06
N PHE A 289 -10.78 -5.64 25.23
CA PHE A 289 -10.41 -6.54 26.31
C PHE A 289 -11.59 -6.78 27.26
N THR A 290 -11.46 -7.77 28.13
CA THR A 290 -12.54 -8.15 29.09
C THR A 290 -12.73 -7.16 30.21
N ASP A 291 -11.76 -6.31 30.49
CA ASP A 291 -11.90 -5.15 31.39
C ASP A 291 -12.57 -3.93 30.69
N GLU A 292 -13.15 -4.14 29.51
CA GLU A 292 -13.79 -3.15 28.65
C GLU A 292 -12.81 -2.13 28.04
N THR A 293 -11.52 -2.24 28.28
CA THR A 293 -10.51 -1.40 27.61
C THR A 293 -10.57 -1.62 26.10
N VAL A 294 -10.55 -0.53 25.33
CA VAL A 294 -10.60 -0.55 23.86
C VAL A 294 -9.37 0.11 23.28
N TRP A 295 -8.70 -0.59 22.36
CA TRP A 295 -7.55 -0.08 21.60
C TRP A 295 -7.91 0.10 20.14
N ALA A 296 -7.54 1.25 19.56
CA ALA A 296 -7.65 1.54 18.13
C ALA A 296 -6.28 1.48 17.46
N ILE A 297 -6.19 0.76 16.36
CA ILE A 297 -4.96 0.49 15.65
C ILE A 297 -5.09 0.94 14.19
N ASP A 298 -4.13 1.71 13.73
CA ASP A 298 -3.98 2.10 12.33
C ASP A 298 -2.57 1.69 11.86
N PHE A 299 -2.51 0.73 10.95
CA PHE A 299 -1.27 0.15 10.45
C PHE A 299 -0.65 1.04 9.38
N LYS A 300 0.64 1.28 9.45
CA LYS A 300 1.35 2.14 8.50
C LYS A 300 2.56 1.44 7.90
N ASP A 301 2.57 1.40 6.58
CA ASP A 301 3.62 0.82 5.78
C ASP A 301 4.21 1.86 4.82
N VAL A 302 4.52 3.02 5.38
CA VAL A 302 5.14 4.15 4.70
C VAL A 302 6.64 4.12 4.98
N ARG A 303 7.45 4.12 3.94
CA ARG A 303 8.89 3.98 4.09
C ARG A 303 9.58 5.19 4.72
N ASN A 304 9.12 6.39 4.38
CA ASN A 304 9.71 7.64 4.85
C ASN A 304 9.07 8.10 6.16
N PRO A 305 9.81 8.06 7.32
CA PRO A 305 9.26 8.44 8.61
C PRO A 305 8.87 9.92 8.71
N TYR A 306 9.59 10.81 8.01
CA TYR A 306 9.30 12.25 8.01
C TYR A 306 8.01 12.57 7.24
N LYS A 307 7.77 11.85 6.13
CA LYS A 307 6.52 11.95 5.38
C LYS A 307 5.35 11.48 6.25
N LEU A 308 5.48 10.28 6.83
CA LEU A 308 4.44 9.75 7.71
C LEU A 308 4.13 10.72 8.86
N ALA A 309 5.15 11.24 9.53
CA ALA A 309 4.96 12.14 10.67
C ALA A 309 4.14 13.39 10.36
N LYS A 310 4.27 13.93 9.13
CA LYS A 310 3.49 15.10 8.69
C LYS A 310 2.00 14.78 8.51
N ASP A 311 1.68 13.55 8.12
CA ASP A 311 0.33 13.13 7.77
C ASP A 311 -0.44 12.57 8.97
N LEU A 312 0.25 12.19 10.06
CA LEU A 312 -0.39 11.62 11.23
C LEU A 312 -1.20 12.65 12.03
N ASN A 313 -2.41 12.21 12.38
CA ASN A 313 -3.35 12.93 13.24
C ASN A 313 -3.92 11.97 14.30
N GLY A 314 -4.74 12.46 15.23
CA GLY A 314 -5.50 11.58 16.12
C GLY A 314 -6.46 10.69 15.32
N LEU A 315 -6.59 9.42 15.72
CA LEU A 315 -7.57 8.53 15.14
C LEU A 315 -9.00 8.98 15.47
N TYR A 316 -9.94 8.67 14.59
CA TYR A 316 -11.34 8.98 14.83
C TYR A 316 -11.89 8.12 15.98
N GLY A 317 -12.46 8.74 17.01
CA GLY A 317 -12.88 8.05 18.24
C GLY A 317 -14.24 8.53 18.78
N GLU A 318 -15.27 8.61 17.92
CA GLU A 318 -16.62 9.00 18.34
C GLU A 318 -17.59 7.80 18.34
N GLY A 319 -18.62 7.87 19.17
CA GLY A 319 -19.69 6.86 19.24
C GLY A 319 -19.16 5.47 19.61
N ASN A 320 -19.51 4.47 18.80
CA ASN A 320 -19.08 3.08 18.93
C ASN A 320 -17.60 2.84 18.53
N LEU A 321 -16.93 3.89 18.02
CA LEU A 321 -15.50 3.87 17.66
C LEU A 321 -14.62 4.47 18.74
N ARG A 322 -15.15 4.77 19.95
CA ARG A 322 -14.37 5.24 21.09
C ARG A 322 -13.31 4.21 21.48
N TYR A 323 -12.17 4.72 21.92
CA TYR A 323 -11.05 3.92 22.38
C TYR A 323 -10.36 4.60 23.58
N ASP A 324 -9.70 3.82 24.40
CA ASP A 324 -8.91 4.29 25.54
C ASP A 324 -7.47 4.59 25.15
N GLN A 325 -6.94 3.80 24.20
CA GLN A 325 -5.61 3.98 23.62
C GLN A 325 -5.66 3.85 22.11
N SER A 326 -4.76 4.53 21.44
CA SER A 326 -4.59 4.41 20.01
C SER A 326 -3.14 4.16 19.61
N PHE A 327 -2.97 3.41 18.54
CA PHE A 327 -1.66 2.98 18.05
C PHE A 327 -1.54 3.22 16.56
N TYR A 328 -0.45 3.87 16.16
CA TYR A 328 0.07 3.75 14.82
C TYR A 328 1.10 2.63 14.82
N VAL A 329 0.76 1.53 14.18
CA VAL A 329 1.62 0.35 14.09
C VAL A 329 2.40 0.41 12.79
N ILE A 330 3.70 0.49 12.92
CA ILE A 330 4.64 0.61 11.80
C ILE A 330 5.12 -0.79 11.41
N SER A 331 5.07 -1.09 10.13
CA SER A 331 5.63 -2.35 9.60
C SER A 331 7.09 -2.54 10.05
N ASP A 332 7.43 -3.70 10.58
CA ASP A 332 8.79 -4.01 11.03
C ASP A 332 9.83 -3.81 9.95
N ARG A 333 9.51 -4.08 8.68
CA ARG A 333 10.40 -3.82 7.55
C ARG A 333 10.79 -2.35 7.40
N CYS A 334 9.89 -1.40 7.77
CA CYS A 334 10.22 0.02 7.76
C CYS A 334 11.23 0.33 8.87
N VAL A 335 11.08 -0.32 10.02
CA VAL A 335 11.99 -0.21 11.16
C VAL A 335 13.33 -0.87 10.85
N ASP A 336 13.36 -2.00 10.15
CA ASP A 336 14.58 -2.68 9.71
C ASP A 336 15.42 -1.79 8.76
N ILE A 337 14.73 -1.07 7.85
CA ILE A 337 15.40 -0.13 6.92
C ILE A 337 15.87 1.13 7.66
N TYR A 338 15.09 1.60 8.63
CA TYR A 338 15.31 2.81 9.41
C TYR A 338 15.19 2.51 10.91
N PRO A 339 16.27 2.12 11.61
CA PRO A 339 16.20 1.71 13.03
C PRO A 339 15.61 2.79 13.96
N GLU A 340 15.75 4.07 13.63
CA GLU A 340 15.17 5.17 14.41
C GLU A 340 13.75 5.57 13.95
N TYR A 341 13.11 4.79 13.10
CA TYR A 341 11.85 5.13 12.44
C TYR A 341 10.78 5.61 13.44
N THR A 342 10.45 4.80 14.42
CA THR A 342 9.40 5.13 15.41
C THR A 342 9.75 6.34 16.26
N LYS A 343 11.03 6.55 16.55
CA LYS A 343 11.54 7.73 17.27
C LYS A 343 11.36 9.00 16.45
N ILE A 344 11.77 8.97 15.18
CA ILE A 344 11.60 10.10 14.25
C ILE A 344 10.13 10.47 14.13
N VAL A 345 9.24 9.48 13.92
CA VAL A 345 7.79 9.75 13.82
C VAL A 345 7.25 10.37 15.09
N LYS A 346 7.63 9.88 16.28
CA LYS A 346 7.20 10.45 17.56
C LYS A 346 7.65 11.91 17.76
N GLU A 347 8.88 12.23 17.35
CA GLU A 347 9.44 13.57 17.50
C GLU A 347 8.85 14.57 16.51
N GLU A 348 8.59 14.14 15.27
CA GLU A 348 8.14 15.02 14.19
C GLU A 348 6.61 15.12 14.04
N ALA A 349 5.84 14.16 14.54
CA ALA A 349 4.38 14.13 14.43
C ALA A 349 3.71 15.05 15.45
N LYS A 350 3.78 16.37 15.25
CA LYS A 350 3.32 17.42 16.17
C LYS A 350 1.81 17.43 16.43
N LYS A 351 1.02 16.74 15.60
CA LYS A 351 -0.45 16.71 15.70
C LYS A 351 -0.97 15.47 16.43
N LEU A 352 -0.09 14.58 16.86
CA LEU A 352 -0.52 13.37 17.55
C LEU A 352 -0.98 13.69 18.99
N PRO A 353 -2.14 13.17 19.40
CA PRO A 353 -2.57 13.18 20.78
C PRO A 353 -1.57 12.42 21.68
N LYS A 354 -1.43 12.87 22.95
CA LYS A 354 -0.49 12.24 23.89
C LYS A 354 -0.76 10.77 24.17
N GLN A 355 -2.03 10.34 24.06
CA GLN A 355 -2.46 8.94 24.23
C GLN A 355 -2.20 8.07 23.01
N THR A 356 -1.73 8.63 21.90
CA THR A 356 -1.43 7.87 20.68
C THR A 356 0.02 7.40 20.73
N GLN A 357 0.23 6.11 20.61
CA GLN A 357 1.55 5.49 20.54
C GLN A 357 1.93 5.20 19.08
N VAL A 358 3.22 5.32 18.79
CA VAL A 358 3.80 4.90 17.50
C VAL A 358 4.77 3.77 17.82
N VAL A 359 4.50 2.58 17.33
CA VAL A 359 5.24 1.36 17.68
C VAL A 359 5.49 0.49 16.44
N SER A 360 6.48 -0.40 16.48
CA SER A 360 6.62 -1.42 15.44
C SER A 360 5.56 -2.53 15.61
N ASP A 361 5.34 -3.31 14.55
CA ASP A 361 4.39 -4.42 14.57
C ASP A 361 4.72 -5.45 15.67
N GLN A 362 5.97 -5.89 15.73
CA GLN A 362 6.41 -6.82 16.78
C GLN A 362 6.18 -6.24 18.18
N PHE A 363 6.60 -4.99 18.41
CA PHE A 363 6.45 -4.36 19.73
C PHE A 363 4.97 -4.17 20.11
N PHE A 364 4.09 -3.90 19.14
CA PHE A 364 2.65 -3.84 19.36
C PHE A 364 2.09 -5.19 19.84
N GLN A 365 2.47 -6.28 19.19
CA GLN A 365 2.04 -7.62 19.59
C GLN A 365 2.55 -7.97 21.00
N GLU A 366 3.76 -7.58 21.36
CA GLU A 366 4.29 -7.71 22.73
C GLU A 366 3.44 -6.92 23.74
N GLN A 367 3.03 -5.69 23.43
CA GLN A 367 2.13 -4.90 24.29
C GLN A 367 0.75 -5.55 24.47
N VAL A 368 0.20 -6.16 23.43
CA VAL A 368 -1.07 -6.93 23.56
C VAL A 368 -0.88 -8.08 24.53
N MET A 369 0.22 -8.82 24.44
CA MET A 369 0.54 -9.91 25.37
C MET A 369 0.77 -9.42 26.81
N GLU A 370 1.42 -8.28 26.98
CA GLU A 370 1.60 -7.66 28.30
C GLU A 370 0.25 -7.29 28.93
N LYS A 371 -0.67 -6.69 28.15
CA LYS A 371 -2.03 -6.37 28.60
C LYS A 371 -2.79 -7.63 29.02
N ILE A 372 -2.74 -8.69 28.24
CA ILE A 372 -3.33 -10.00 28.57
C ILE A 372 -2.75 -10.53 29.86
N THR A 373 -1.43 -10.48 30.04
CA THR A 373 -0.74 -10.92 31.26
C THR A 373 -1.16 -10.11 32.50
N GLN A 374 -1.37 -8.81 32.35
CA GLN A 374 -1.87 -7.95 33.43
C GLN A 374 -3.28 -8.36 33.86
N LEU A 375 -4.17 -8.64 32.87
CA LEU A 375 -5.53 -9.12 33.16
C LEU A 375 -5.54 -10.49 33.86
N GLN A 376 -4.65 -11.40 33.46
CA GLN A 376 -4.45 -12.68 34.11
C GLN A 376 -4.10 -12.53 35.61
N LYS A 377 -3.20 -11.62 35.93
CA LYS A 377 -2.76 -11.37 37.32
C LYS A 377 -3.82 -10.63 38.14
N GLY A 378 -4.58 -9.72 37.52
CA GLY A 378 -5.64 -8.95 38.17
C GLY A 378 -6.92 -9.75 38.44
N GLY A 379 -7.16 -10.86 37.73
CA GLY A 379 -8.31 -11.75 37.95
C GLY A 379 -8.12 -12.78 39.06
N ASN A 380 -6.97 -12.83 39.71
CA ASN A 380 -6.64 -13.73 40.80
C ASN A 380 -6.73 -13.08 42.19
N VAL A 381 -7.48 -11.97 42.35
CA VAL A 381 -7.73 -11.31 43.65
C VAL A 381 -9.19 -11.45 44.03
#